data_fae8f1f368ab6a24c431441ca6719495
#
_entry.id   fae8f1f368ab6a24c431441ca6719495
#
_cell.length_a   1.000
_cell.length_b   1.000
_cell.length_c   1.000
_cell.angle_alpha   90.00
_cell.angle_beta   90.00
_cell.angle_gamma   90.00
#
_symmetry.space_group_name_H-M   'P 1'
#
loop_
_entity.id
_entity.type
_entity.pdbx_description
1 polymer ?
#
loop_
_entity_poly.entity_id
_entity_poly.type
_entity_poly.pdbx_seq_one_letter_code
_entity_poly.pdbx_strand_id
1 'polypeptide(L)'
;MKVMKFGGTSVGSAQRIKDVAKLVTERGKNIIVLSAMSGTTNTLVEISDYLYKKNVDGAKETVNSLEQKYNRTINELYSTQEYKEKATKEIKACFNYIRSFSKDIFTSFEEKEILAQGELMSTALMNLY
;
A
#
# COMPACT_ATOMS: atom_id res chain seq x y z
N MET A 1 7.19 8.38 -25.11
CA MET A 1 6.74 7.79 -23.83
C MET A 1 7.91 7.68 -22.86
N LYS A 2 7.75 8.14 -21.65
CA LYS A 2 8.78 8.06 -20.60
C LYS A 2 8.34 7.10 -19.51
N VAL A 3 9.31 6.42 -18.89
CA VAL A 3 9.08 5.64 -17.67
C VAL A 3 9.47 6.52 -16.48
N MET A 4 8.53 6.75 -15.57
CA MET A 4 8.75 7.59 -14.38
C MET A 4 8.61 6.73 -13.13
N LYS A 5 9.66 6.71 -12.29
CA LYS A 5 9.66 5.96 -11.03
C LYS A 5 9.68 6.92 -9.85
N PHE A 6 8.78 6.71 -8.90
CA PHE A 6 8.68 7.49 -7.67
C PHE A 6 8.90 6.61 -6.45
N GLY A 7 9.87 6.99 -5.62
CA GLY A 7 10.17 6.27 -4.39
C GLY A 7 9.16 6.51 -3.28
N GLY A 8 9.33 5.79 -2.16
CA GLY A 8 8.40 5.86 -1.02
C GLY A 8 8.26 7.26 -0.42
N THR A 9 9.32 8.08 -0.46
CA THR A 9 9.26 9.47 0.00
C THR A 9 8.33 10.31 -0.87
N SER A 10 8.35 10.11 -2.20
CA SER A 10 7.50 10.85 -3.14
C SER A 10 6.02 10.48 -3.04
N VAL A 11 5.70 9.29 -2.56
CA VAL A 11 4.32 8.82 -2.36
C VAL A 11 4.04 8.53 -0.88
N GLY A 12 4.78 9.18 0.02
CA GLY A 12 4.73 8.90 1.45
C GLY A 12 3.51 9.44 2.19
N SER A 13 2.70 10.27 1.55
CA SER A 13 1.49 10.86 2.15
C SER A 13 0.47 11.19 1.07
N ALA A 14 -0.77 11.48 1.49
CA ALA A 14 -1.82 11.89 0.56
C ALA A 14 -1.41 13.12 -0.25
N GLN A 15 -0.81 14.13 0.39
CA GLN A 15 -0.39 15.33 -0.31
C GLN A 15 0.69 15.04 -1.35
N ARG A 16 1.64 14.16 -1.04
CA ARG A 16 2.70 13.79 -1.98
C ARG A 16 2.17 13.00 -3.17
N ILE A 17 1.16 12.14 -2.94
CA ILE A 17 0.46 11.44 -4.03
C ILE A 17 -0.21 12.44 -4.96
N LYS A 18 -0.88 13.45 -4.41
CA LYS A 18 -1.51 14.52 -5.20
C LYS A 18 -0.49 15.28 -6.03
N ASP A 19 0.66 15.60 -5.44
CA ASP A 19 1.74 16.31 -6.12
C ASP A 19 2.30 15.49 -7.29
N VAL A 20 2.52 14.19 -7.10
CA VAL A 20 2.98 13.28 -8.15
C VAL A 20 1.92 13.18 -9.26
N ALA A 21 0.65 13.02 -8.91
CA ALA A 21 -0.43 12.93 -9.89
C ALA A 21 -0.47 14.17 -10.78
N LYS A 22 -0.34 15.35 -10.19
CA LYS A 22 -0.29 16.61 -10.94
C LYS A 22 0.92 16.63 -11.90
N LEU A 23 2.08 16.24 -11.42
CA LEU A 23 3.30 16.21 -12.23
C LEU A 23 3.17 15.29 -13.44
N VAL A 24 2.63 14.08 -13.27
CA VAL A 24 2.54 13.09 -14.35
C VAL A 24 1.46 13.45 -15.37
N THR A 25 0.37 14.06 -14.94
CA THR A 25 -0.71 14.46 -15.86
C THR A 25 -0.30 15.63 -16.75
N GLU A 26 0.60 16.48 -16.30
CA GLU A 26 1.11 17.62 -17.08
C GLU A 26 2.07 17.18 -18.19
N ARG A 27 2.59 15.96 -18.16
CA ARG A 27 3.64 15.49 -19.08
C ARG A 27 3.16 14.53 -20.17
N GLY A 28 1.85 14.33 -20.32
CA GLY A 28 1.29 13.43 -21.32
C GLY A 28 1.36 11.96 -20.93
N LYS A 29 1.50 11.09 -21.93
CA LYS A 29 1.52 9.64 -21.69
C LYS A 29 2.85 9.16 -21.13
N ASN A 30 2.81 8.54 -19.95
CA ASN A 30 3.99 7.99 -19.28
C ASN A 30 3.68 6.64 -18.64
N ILE A 31 4.71 5.83 -18.44
CA ILE A 31 4.62 4.65 -17.60
C ILE A 31 5.08 5.07 -16.20
N ILE A 32 4.21 4.88 -15.22
CA ILE A 32 4.45 5.30 -13.83
C ILE A 32 4.71 4.05 -12.99
N VAL A 33 5.85 4.04 -12.30
CA VAL A 33 6.21 2.97 -11.36
C VAL A 33 6.31 3.59 -9.96
N LEU A 34 5.53 3.07 -9.03
CA LEU A 34 5.44 3.58 -7.66
C LEU A 34 5.98 2.58 -6.65
N SER A 35 6.74 3.07 -5.69
CA SER A 35 7.11 2.30 -4.50
C SER A 35 5.97 2.35 -3.48
N ALA A 36 6.06 1.51 -2.44
CA ALA A 36 5.14 1.57 -1.31
C ALA A 36 5.22 2.94 -0.62
N MET A 37 4.14 3.34 0.07
CA MET A 37 4.14 4.54 0.89
C MET A 37 5.22 4.47 1.97
N SER A 38 5.68 5.64 2.41
CA SER A 38 6.74 5.76 3.43
C SER A 38 6.40 4.94 4.69
N GLY A 39 7.34 4.12 5.12
CA GLY A 39 7.19 3.25 6.29
C GLY A 39 6.43 1.94 6.04
N THR A 40 5.73 1.80 4.92
CA THR A 40 4.93 0.60 4.62
C THR A 40 5.81 -0.64 4.48
N THR A 41 6.90 -0.57 3.73
CA THR A 41 7.79 -1.71 3.53
C THR A 41 8.35 -2.22 4.87
N ASN A 42 8.79 -1.33 5.73
CA ASN A 42 9.31 -1.72 7.06
C ASN A 42 8.23 -2.39 7.91
N THR A 43 7.01 -1.89 7.86
CA THR A 43 5.88 -2.49 8.58
C THR A 43 5.53 -3.88 8.02
N LEU A 44 5.57 -4.04 6.70
CA LEU A 44 5.32 -5.34 6.07
C LEU A 44 6.40 -6.36 6.42
N VAL A 45 7.66 -5.92 6.51
CA VAL A 45 8.77 -6.78 7.00
C VAL A 45 8.50 -7.19 8.45
N GLU A 46 8.06 -6.28 9.29
CA GLU A 46 7.71 -6.58 10.69
C GLU A 46 6.58 -7.62 10.78
N ILE A 47 5.54 -7.47 9.96
CA ILE A 47 4.45 -8.46 9.87
C ILE A 47 5.01 -9.83 9.47
N SER A 48 5.88 -9.87 8.48
CA SER A 48 6.52 -11.10 8.03
C SER A 48 7.33 -11.76 9.14
N ASP A 49 8.07 -10.98 9.91
CA ASP A 49 8.84 -11.49 11.05
C ASP A 49 7.93 -12.13 12.11
N TYR A 50 6.81 -11.51 12.42
CA TYR A 50 5.82 -12.09 13.33
C TYR A 50 5.28 -13.42 12.80
N LEU A 51 5.01 -13.50 11.49
CA LEU A 51 4.51 -14.73 10.87
C LEU A 51 5.57 -15.85 10.87
N TYR A 52 6.84 -15.52 10.65
CA TYR A 52 7.94 -16.49 10.78
C TYR A 52 8.03 -17.05 12.20
N LYS A 53 7.80 -16.21 13.21
CA LYS A 53 7.83 -16.60 14.62
C LYS A 53 6.51 -17.21 15.10
N LYS A 54 5.54 -17.37 14.23
CA LYS A 54 4.17 -17.84 14.54
C LYS A 54 3.47 -16.98 15.59
N ASN A 55 3.85 -15.71 15.68
CA ASN A 55 3.18 -14.74 16.55
C ASN A 55 2.01 -14.09 15.77
N VAL A 56 0.89 -14.81 15.68
CA VAL A 56 -0.27 -14.38 14.93
C VAL A 56 -0.90 -13.11 15.50
N ASP A 57 -0.93 -12.98 16.84
CA ASP A 57 -1.50 -11.79 17.48
C ASP A 57 -0.70 -10.53 17.17
N GLY A 58 0.63 -10.61 17.22
CA GLY A 58 1.51 -9.52 16.86
C GLY A 58 1.33 -9.11 15.39
N ALA A 59 1.22 -10.10 14.51
CA ALA A 59 0.98 -9.85 13.09
C ALA A 59 -0.36 -9.14 12.86
N LYS A 60 -1.44 -9.62 13.49
CA LYS A 60 -2.78 -9.01 13.37
C LYS A 60 -2.78 -7.57 13.85
N GLU A 61 -2.19 -7.29 15.00
CA GLU A 61 -2.11 -5.95 15.55
C GLU A 61 -1.39 -4.99 14.61
N THR A 62 -0.26 -5.42 14.06
CA THR A 62 0.54 -4.63 13.13
C THR A 62 -0.21 -4.39 11.82
N VAL A 63 -0.88 -5.40 11.29
CA VAL A 63 -1.74 -5.28 10.09
C VAL A 63 -2.85 -4.25 10.33
N ASN A 64 -3.53 -4.34 11.47
CA ASN A 64 -4.63 -3.42 11.80
C ASN A 64 -4.13 -1.97 11.90
N SER A 65 -2.97 -1.75 12.52
CA SER A 65 -2.37 -0.42 12.62
C SER A 65 -2.05 0.16 11.25
N LEU A 66 -1.49 -0.64 10.37
CA LEU A 66 -1.17 -0.22 9.00
C LEU A 66 -2.43 0.09 8.21
N GLU A 67 -3.46 -0.73 8.34
CA GLU A 67 -4.76 -0.50 7.68
C GLU A 67 -5.38 0.82 8.11
N GLN A 68 -5.32 1.15 9.40
CA GLN A 68 -5.81 2.44 9.91
C GLN A 68 -5.05 3.61 9.28
N LYS A 69 -3.74 3.48 9.11
CA LYS A 69 -2.94 4.51 8.44
C LYS A 69 -3.42 4.72 7.00
N TYR A 70 -3.67 3.63 6.27
CA TYR A 70 -4.17 3.71 4.90
C TYR A 70 -5.58 4.30 4.84
N ASN A 71 -6.44 3.97 5.79
CA ASN A 71 -7.78 4.55 5.85
C ASN A 71 -7.73 6.08 6.07
N ARG A 72 -6.83 6.55 6.92
CA ARG A 72 -6.61 8.00 7.09
C ARG A 72 -6.12 8.63 5.79
N THR A 73 -5.17 7.99 5.11
CA THR A 73 -4.65 8.47 3.83
C THR A 73 -5.76 8.57 2.78
N ILE A 74 -6.63 7.57 2.70
CA ILE A 74 -7.77 7.59 1.79
C ILE A 74 -8.68 8.79 2.08
N ASN A 75 -8.98 9.04 3.35
CA ASN A 75 -9.83 10.18 3.72
C ASN A 75 -9.21 11.52 3.37
N GLU A 76 -7.89 11.63 3.42
CA GLU A 76 -7.18 12.86 3.05
C GLU A 76 -7.02 13.00 1.54
N LEU A 77 -6.89 11.89 0.82
CA LEU A 77 -6.60 11.88 -0.62
C LEU A 77 -7.84 12.15 -1.47
N TYR A 78 -8.95 11.51 -1.12
CA TYR A 78 -10.18 11.61 -1.92
C TYR A 78 -11.18 12.56 -1.29
N SER A 79 -11.82 13.39 -2.12
CA SER A 79 -12.83 14.36 -1.66
C SER A 79 -14.25 13.83 -1.75
N THR A 80 -14.51 12.80 -2.58
CA THR A 80 -15.85 12.25 -2.76
C THR A 80 -15.99 10.90 -2.07
N GLN A 81 -17.19 10.63 -1.57
CA GLN A 81 -17.48 9.37 -0.89
C GLN A 81 -17.36 8.17 -1.83
N GLU A 82 -17.74 8.35 -3.09
CA GLU A 82 -17.65 7.29 -4.10
C GLU A 82 -16.22 6.76 -4.25
N TYR A 83 -15.25 7.65 -4.41
CA TYR A 83 -13.85 7.24 -4.56
C TYR A 83 -13.23 6.74 -3.27
N LYS A 84 -13.66 7.29 -2.13
CA LYS A 84 -13.23 6.77 -0.82
C LYS A 84 -13.65 5.31 -0.64
N GLU A 85 -14.88 4.98 -1.02
CA GLU A 85 -15.38 3.61 -0.94
C GLU A 85 -14.66 2.67 -1.88
N LYS A 86 -14.40 3.10 -3.11
CA LYS A 86 -13.65 2.30 -4.09
C LYS A 86 -12.22 2.03 -3.61
N ALA A 87 -11.54 3.05 -3.11
CA ALA A 87 -10.19 2.93 -2.58
C ALA A 87 -10.15 2.01 -1.36
N THR A 88 -11.08 2.19 -0.44
CA THR A 88 -11.18 1.35 0.75
C THR A 88 -11.37 -0.12 0.38
N LYS A 89 -12.21 -0.40 -0.61
CA LYS A 89 -12.45 -1.77 -1.07
C LYS A 89 -11.17 -2.42 -1.62
N GLU A 90 -10.42 -1.70 -2.47
CA GLU A 90 -9.18 -2.23 -3.04
C GLU A 90 -8.09 -2.42 -1.98
N ILE A 91 -7.93 -1.45 -1.09
CA ILE A 91 -6.93 -1.53 -0.01
C ILE A 91 -7.30 -2.65 0.96
N LYS A 92 -8.56 -2.80 1.29
CA LYS A 92 -9.03 -3.87 2.18
C LYS A 92 -8.76 -5.25 1.57
N ALA A 93 -8.90 -5.40 0.25
CA ALA A 93 -8.58 -6.64 -0.43
C ALA A 93 -7.10 -7.01 -0.25
N CYS A 94 -6.19 -6.04 -0.36
CA CYS A 94 -4.77 -6.25 -0.12
C CYS A 94 -4.50 -6.69 1.34
N PHE A 95 -5.12 -6.04 2.30
CA PHE A 95 -4.95 -6.40 3.71
C PHE A 95 -5.55 -7.75 4.05
N ASN A 96 -6.68 -8.10 3.46
CA ASN A 96 -7.28 -9.42 3.65
C ASN A 96 -6.37 -10.51 3.07
N TYR A 97 -5.71 -10.24 1.95
CA TYR A 97 -4.73 -11.14 1.38
C TYR A 97 -3.55 -11.36 2.34
N ILE A 98 -3.03 -10.28 2.91
CA ILE A 98 -1.96 -10.36 3.93
C ILE A 98 -2.42 -11.20 5.12
N ARG A 99 -3.64 -10.98 5.60
CA ARG A 99 -4.21 -11.73 6.73
C ARG A 99 -4.37 -13.22 6.44
N SER A 100 -4.54 -13.60 5.17
CA SER A 100 -4.71 -15.01 4.80
C SER A 100 -3.48 -15.86 5.10
N PHE A 101 -2.30 -15.25 5.15
CA PHE A 101 -1.05 -15.97 5.41
C PHE A 101 -0.86 -16.38 6.88
N SER A 102 -1.69 -15.91 7.79
CA SER A 102 -1.58 -16.26 9.20
C SER A 102 -1.91 -17.72 9.52
N LYS A 103 -2.51 -18.43 8.56
CA LYS A 103 -3.00 -19.81 8.75
C LYS A 103 -2.07 -20.91 8.23
N ASP A 104 -1.08 -20.54 7.42
CA ASP A 104 -0.23 -21.49 6.70
C ASP A 104 1.22 -21.42 7.13
N ILE A 105 2.04 -22.37 6.63
CA ILE A 105 3.49 -22.30 6.79
C ILE A 105 4.00 -21.08 6.03
N PHE A 106 4.77 -20.25 6.71
CA PHE A 106 5.28 -19.00 6.16
C PHE A 106 6.71 -19.19 5.64
N THR A 107 6.91 -18.91 4.34
CA THR A 107 8.19 -19.04 3.66
C THR A 107 8.60 -17.72 2.98
N SER A 108 9.78 -17.71 2.36
CA SER A 108 10.24 -16.52 1.63
C SER A 108 9.34 -16.16 0.44
N PHE A 109 8.61 -17.14 -0.12
CA PHE A 109 7.65 -16.88 -1.19
C PHE A 109 6.49 -16.01 -0.67
N GLU A 110 5.90 -16.38 0.46
CA GLU A 110 4.79 -15.63 1.06
C GLU A 110 5.25 -14.26 1.55
N GLU A 111 6.48 -14.15 2.05
CA GLU A 111 7.07 -12.86 2.42
C GLU A 111 7.13 -11.92 1.22
N LYS A 112 7.57 -12.40 0.06
CA LYS A 112 7.62 -11.59 -1.17
C LYS A 112 6.24 -11.13 -1.58
N GLU A 113 5.23 -12.01 -1.45
CA GLU A 113 3.84 -11.67 -1.76
C GLU A 113 3.32 -10.55 -0.85
N ILE A 114 3.64 -10.61 0.45
CA ILE A 114 3.26 -9.55 1.39
C ILE A 114 3.95 -8.23 1.05
N LEU A 115 5.24 -8.26 0.79
CA LEU A 115 5.99 -7.04 0.47
C LEU A 115 5.48 -6.38 -0.82
N ALA A 116 5.06 -7.19 -1.79
CA ALA A 116 4.49 -6.69 -3.04
C ALA A 116 3.19 -5.90 -2.82
N GLN A 117 2.43 -6.18 -1.76
CA GLN A 117 1.19 -5.46 -1.47
C GLN A 117 1.41 -3.97 -1.25
N GLY A 118 2.57 -3.57 -0.70
CA GLY A 118 2.89 -2.15 -0.51
C GLY A 118 2.88 -1.37 -1.81
N GLU A 119 3.50 -1.90 -2.85
CA GLU A 119 3.53 -1.26 -4.17
C GLU A 119 2.17 -1.32 -4.86
N LEU A 120 1.46 -2.43 -4.71
CA LEU A 120 0.10 -2.58 -5.27
C LEU A 120 -0.86 -1.56 -4.64
N MET A 121 -0.78 -1.33 -3.33
CA MET A 121 -1.62 -0.36 -2.64
C MET A 121 -1.34 1.07 -3.11
N SER A 122 -0.06 1.46 -3.24
CA SER A 122 0.30 2.79 -3.76
C SER A 122 -0.23 2.99 -5.18
N THR A 123 -0.09 1.96 -6.02
CA THR A 123 -0.58 2.00 -7.40
C THR A 123 -2.09 2.13 -7.44
N ALA A 124 -2.82 1.39 -6.59
CA ALA A 124 -4.28 1.47 -6.52
C ALA A 124 -4.74 2.88 -6.11
N LEU A 125 -4.10 3.46 -5.10
CA LEU A 125 -4.44 4.82 -4.64
C LEU A 125 -4.21 5.86 -5.72
N MET A 126 -3.08 5.77 -6.43
CA MET A 126 -2.78 6.69 -7.53
C MET A 126 -3.76 6.52 -8.69
N ASN A 127 -4.08 5.28 -9.04
CA ASN A 127 -4.95 4.97 -10.17
C ASN A 127 -6.39 5.48 -9.96
N LEU A 128 -6.90 5.43 -8.73
CA LEU A 128 -8.23 5.93 -8.40
C LEU A 128 -8.28 7.45 -8.23
N TYR A 129 -7.15 8.07 -7.90
CA TYR A 129 -7.05 9.53 -7.77
C TYR A 129 -7.00 10.21 -9.13
#